data_9ed37709f1eec927c51e09c07c230ad0
#
_entry.id   9ed37709f1eec927c51e09c07c230ad0
#
_cell.length_a   1.000
_cell.length_b   1.000
_cell.length_c   1.000
_cell.angle_alpha   90.00
_cell.angle_beta   90.00
_cell.angle_gamma   90.00
#
_symmetry.space_group_name_H-M   'P 1'
#
loop_
_entity.id
_entity.type
_entity.pdbx_description
1 polymer ?
#
loop_
_entity_poly.entity_id
_entity_poly.type
_entity_poly.pdbx_seq_one_letter_code
_entity_poly.pdbx_strand_id
1 'polypeptide(L)'
;MRKRRKKKKLIIKNLIKLIVLVLILIFLIILTCHKIKTSKHFTITFDTLGGTTVKEEKVKYGEKAYYPADPTREGYEFVGWYLGEKEFNFENKITKKLTLTAKWKKIEEVKPDEEIKNNDENNGTKKDPYQYDHITNADAKRIFSEKHAMVVSDSMGEGLSAYGVLNEENVVWHRGRRVDNMNLDMDKVKAFNPTYLFMSYSANDLKWWNGKTDKFIESYRNQIENIRKELPSTKIIINSVLPVAEKAIEKDKAFTYQKEFNEALKKLAKELNIDFIENESLIYANEKPFSSDGIHPRSFFFYLWGRHMASYLEKN
;
A
#
# COMPACT_ATOMS: atom_id res chain seq x y z
N MET A 1 16.48 -75.48 -20.07
CA MET A 1 15.45 -74.41 -19.93
C MET A 1 15.59 -73.55 -18.69
N ARG A 2 15.88 -74.03 -17.50
CA ARG A 2 15.96 -73.25 -16.23
C ARG A 2 17.03 -72.13 -16.23
N LYS A 3 18.23 -72.34 -16.80
CA LYS A 3 19.30 -71.30 -16.90
C LYS A 3 18.92 -70.14 -17.78
N ARG A 4 18.23 -70.35 -18.92
CA ARG A 4 17.76 -69.27 -19.83
C ARG A 4 16.70 -68.38 -19.15
N ARG A 5 15.77 -68.93 -18.35
CA ARG A 5 14.77 -68.16 -17.58
C ARG A 5 15.42 -67.30 -16.49
N LYS A 6 16.43 -67.81 -15.77
CA LYS A 6 17.17 -67.01 -14.76
C LYS A 6 17.90 -65.82 -15.40
N LYS A 7 18.55 -66.03 -16.57
CA LYS A 7 19.27 -64.97 -17.29
C LYS A 7 18.30 -63.88 -17.80
N LYS A 8 17.11 -64.24 -18.31
CA LYS A 8 16.06 -63.28 -18.69
C LYS A 8 15.55 -62.46 -17.50
N LYS A 9 15.26 -63.10 -16.35
CA LYS A 9 14.82 -62.40 -15.12
C LYS A 9 15.87 -61.39 -14.61
N LEU A 10 17.16 -61.74 -14.68
CA LEU A 10 18.25 -60.84 -14.30
C LEU A 10 18.36 -59.63 -15.21
N ILE A 11 18.24 -59.82 -16.52
CA ILE A 11 18.27 -58.71 -17.52
C ILE A 11 17.09 -57.76 -17.29
N ILE A 12 15.88 -58.29 -17.10
CA ILE A 12 14.69 -57.51 -16.81
C ILE A 12 14.86 -56.68 -15.51
N LYS A 13 15.39 -57.35 -14.45
CA LYS A 13 15.65 -56.66 -13.18
C LYS A 13 16.66 -55.52 -13.29
N ASN A 14 17.70 -55.71 -14.09
CA ASN A 14 18.70 -54.66 -14.31
C ASN A 14 18.16 -53.55 -15.23
N LEU A 15 17.32 -53.90 -16.20
CA LEU A 15 16.63 -52.87 -17.04
C LEU A 15 15.67 -52.00 -16.19
N ILE A 16 14.90 -52.65 -15.31
CA ILE A 16 14.01 -51.92 -14.39
C ILE A 16 14.82 -50.97 -13.46
N LYS A 17 15.95 -51.46 -12.92
CA LYS A 17 16.82 -50.61 -12.07
C LYS A 17 17.36 -49.40 -12.88
N LEU A 18 17.78 -49.63 -14.14
CA LEU A 18 18.27 -48.55 -15.00
C LEU A 18 17.17 -47.51 -15.29
N ILE A 19 15.96 -47.96 -15.61
CA ILE A 19 14.81 -47.10 -15.84
C ILE A 19 14.52 -46.26 -14.60
N VAL A 20 14.47 -46.88 -13.39
CA VAL A 20 14.25 -46.14 -12.17
C VAL A 20 15.35 -45.10 -11.90
N LEU A 21 16.61 -45.45 -12.16
CA LEU A 21 17.74 -44.57 -11.99
C LEU A 21 17.62 -43.35 -12.93
N VAL A 22 17.24 -43.56 -14.21
CA VAL A 22 17.01 -42.48 -15.18
C VAL A 22 15.85 -41.59 -14.75
N LEU A 23 14.74 -42.15 -14.24
CA LEU A 23 13.61 -41.36 -13.76
C LEU A 23 13.99 -40.52 -12.53
N ILE A 24 14.78 -41.05 -11.61
CA ILE A 24 15.30 -40.29 -10.47
C ILE A 24 16.19 -39.15 -10.95
N LEU A 25 17.07 -39.38 -11.93
CA LEU A 25 17.95 -38.36 -12.48
C LEU A 25 17.14 -37.23 -13.14
N ILE A 26 16.15 -37.60 -13.96
CA ILE A 26 15.23 -36.61 -14.57
C ILE A 26 14.51 -35.79 -13.49
N PHE A 27 14.00 -36.45 -12.44
CA PHE A 27 13.33 -35.77 -11.35
C PHE A 27 14.26 -34.78 -10.61
N LEU A 28 15.52 -35.19 -10.34
CA LEU A 28 16.51 -34.30 -9.72
C LEU A 28 16.86 -33.11 -10.63
N ILE A 29 16.96 -33.30 -11.95
CA ILE A 29 17.18 -32.23 -12.92
C ILE A 29 15.99 -31.25 -12.89
N ILE A 30 14.76 -31.74 -12.87
CA ILE A 30 13.55 -30.92 -12.79
C ILE A 30 13.55 -30.10 -11.49
N LEU A 31 13.87 -30.72 -10.33
CA LEU A 31 13.96 -30.04 -9.05
C LEU A 31 15.04 -28.94 -9.05
N THR A 32 16.22 -29.22 -9.59
CA THR A 32 17.30 -28.23 -9.66
C THR A 32 16.95 -27.07 -10.59
N CYS A 33 16.36 -27.34 -11.76
CA CYS A 33 15.87 -26.34 -12.67
C CYS A 33 14.78 -25.46 -12.05
N HIS A 34 13.87 -26.07 -11.28
CA HIS A 34 12.82 -25.36 -10.56
C HIS A 34 13.42 -24.43 -9.49
N LYS A 35 14.36 -24.94 -8.66
CA LYS A 35 15.05 -24.15 -7.64
C LYS A 35 15.84 -22.96 -8.22
N ILE A 36 16.52 -23.16 -9.36
CA ILE A 36 17.24 -22.09 -10.05
C ILE A 36 16.27 -21.03 -10.59
N LYS A 37 15.13 -21.43 -11.14
CA LYS A 37 14.09 -20.51 -11.61
C LYS A 37 13.52 -19.66 -10.47
N THR A 38 13.18 -20.27 -9.35
CA THR A 38 12.56 -19.59 -8.19
C THR A 38 13.53 -18.69 -7.42
N SER A 39 14.84 -18.83 -7.61
CA SER A 39 15.85 -17.94 -7.01
C SER A 39 16.11 -16.66 -7.82
N LYS A 40 15.64 -16.58 -9.06
CA LYS A 40 15.86 -15.41 -9.93
C LYS A 40 15.00 -14.23 -9.51
N HIS A 41 15.61 -13.04 -9.59
CA HIS A 41 14.90 -11.77 -9.45
C HIS A 41 14.86 -11.06 -10.81
N PHE A 42 13.78 -10.35 -11.07
CA PHE A 42 13.59 -9.54 -12.27
C PHE A 42 13.37 -8.10 -11.90
N THR A 43 13.98 -7.20 -12.64
CA THR A 43 13.80 -5.76 -12.47
C THR A 43 12.56 -5.31 -13.24
N ILE A 44 11.68 -4.59 -12.56
CA ILE A 44 10.60 -3.81 -13.16
C ILE A 44 11.09 -2.37 -13.20
N THR A 45 11.21 -1.83 -14.40
CA THR A 45 11.57 -0.42 -14.64
C THR A 45 10.32 0.37 -14.97
N PHE A 46 10.20 1.58 -14.45
CA PHE A 46 9.08 2.47 -14.67
C PHE A 46 9.53 3.66 -15.53
N ASP A 47 9.11 3.68 -16.78
CA ASP A 47 9.34 4.80 -17.70
C ASP A 47 8.21 5.82 -17.53
N THR A 48 8.52 6.96 -16.93
CA THR A 48 7.52 7.96 -16.58
C THR A 48 7.18 8.94 -17.73
N LEU A 49 7.86 8.83 -18.88
CA LEU A 49 7.64 9.73 -20.03
C LEU A 49 7.60 11.23 -19.66
N GLY A 50 8.56 11.66 -18.85
CA GLY A 50 8.69 13.05 -18.42
C GLY A 50 7.93 13.42 -17.13
N GLY A 51 7.38 12.45 -16.44
CA GLY A 51 6.91 12.61 -15.06
C GLY A 51 8.03 12.44 -14.03
N THR A 52 7.68 12.60 -12.75
CA THR A 52 8.59 12.37 -11.62
C THR A 52 9.13 10.93 -11.66
N THR A 53 10.40 10.76 -11.30
CA THR A 53 11.08 9.47 -11.33
C THR A 53 10.44 8.49 -10.36
N VAL A 54 10.16 7.27 -10.84
CA VAL A 54 9.72 6.14 -10.03
C VAL A 54 10.85 5.12 -9.91
N LYS A 55 11.15 4.70 -8.69
CA LYS A 55 12.24 3.76 -8.40
C LYS A 55 11.92 2.39 -8.98
N GLU A 56 12.92 1.76 -9.61
CA GLU A 56 12.82 0.37 -10.07
C GLU A 56 12.58 -0.61 -8.92
N GLU A 57 11.89 -1.70 -9.22
CA GLU A 57 11.59 -2.76 -8.27
C GLU A 57 12.24 -4.08 -8.69
N LYS A 58 12.84 -4.81 -7.73
CA LYS A 58 13.35 -6.17 -7.92
C LYS A 58 12.36 -7.18 -7.37
N VAL A 59 11.73 -7.93 -8.27
CA VAL A 59 10.69 -8.91 -7.95
C VAL A 59 11.23 -10.31 -8.15
N LYS A 60 10.99 -11.21 -7.20
CA LYS A 60 11.37 -12.62 -7.32
C LYS A 60 10.48 -13.33 -8.34
N TYR A 61 11.07 -14.30 -9.06
CA TYR A 61 10.33 -15.10 -10.04
C TYR A 61 9.04 -15.68 -9.48
N GLY A 62 7.92 -15.36 -10.13
CA GLY A 62 6.59 -15.86 -9.76
C GLY A 62 5.88 -15.07 -8.67
N GLU A 63 6.52 -14.06 -8.10
CA GLU A 63 5.86 -13.07 -7.22
C GLU A 63 5.23 -11.94 -8.03
N LYS A 64 4.41 -11.12 -7.41
CA LYS A 64 3.77 -9.95 -8.02
C LYS A 64 4.64 -8.72 -7.77
N ALA A 65 4.61 -7.76 -8.70
CA ALA A 65 5.14 -6.43 -8.46
C ALA A 65 4.18 -5.62 -7.58
N TYR A 66 4.72 -4.72 -6.79
CA TYR A 66 3.91 -3.74 -6.08
C TYR A 66 3.51 -2.61 -7.03
N TYR A 67 2.34 -2.03 -6.78
CA TYR A 67 1.94 -0.81 -7.47
C TYR A 67 2.73 0.36 -6.86
N PRO A 68 3.58 1.08 -7.64
CA PRO A 68 4.31 2.23 -7.11
C PRO A 68 3.38 3.43 -6.97
N ALA A 69 3.83 4.46 -6.22
CA ALA A 69 3.16 5.76 -6.25
C ALA A 69 3.07 6.28 -7.69
N ASP A 70 1.92 6.88 -8.04
CA ASP A 70 1.73 7.45 -9.38
C ASP A 70 2.73 8.59 -9.61
N PRO A 71 3.43 8.66 -10.74
CA PRO A 71 4.27 9.80 -11.07
C PRO A 71 3.41 11.05 -11.30
N THR A 72 4.01 12.22 -11.09
CA THR A 72 3.39 13.52 -11.41
C THR A 72 4.05 14.12 -12.64
N ARG A 73 3.26 14.85 -13.46
CA ARG A 73 3.74 15.59 -14.61
C ARG A 73 2.90 16.84 -14.77
N GLU A 74 3.55 18.02 -14.80
CA GLU A 74 2.86 19.30 -14.92
C GLU A 74 1.98 19.36 -16.17
N GLY A 75 0.73 19.76 -16.00
CA GLY A 75 -0.28 19.84 -17.08
C GLY A 75 -0.84 18.48 -17.52
N TYR A 76 -0.58 17.38 -16.80
CA TYR A 76 -1.06 16.07 -17.15
C TYR A 76 -1.60 15.29 -15.95
N GLU A 77 -2.68 14.54 -16.18
CA GLU A 77 -3.21 13.53 -15.27
C GLU A 77 -2.59 12.15 -15.58
N PHE A 78 -2.11 11.44 -14.55
CA PHE A 78 -1.61 10.09 -14.72
C PHE A 78 -2.78 9.11 -14.93
N VAL A 79 -2.72 8.33 -16.03
CA VAL A 79 -3.78 7.38 -16.39
C VAL A 79 -3.50 5.99 -15.83
N GLY A 80 -2.23 5.56 -15.81
CA GLY A 80 -1.84 4.25 -15.35
C GLY A 80 -0.51 3.77 -15.96
N TRP A 81 -0.08 2.58 -15.52
CA TRP A 81 1.11 1.89 -16.04
C TRP A 81 0.73 0.92 -17.14
N TYR A 82 1.47 0.95 -18.25
CA TYR A 82 1.19 0.18 -19.44
C TYR A 82 2.38 -0.71 -19.83
N LEU A 83 2.10 -1.93 -20.30
CA LEU A 83 3.05 -2.79 -20.99
C LEU A 83 2.68 -2.80 -22.48
N GLY A 84 3.39 -1.99 -23.27
CA GLY A 84 2.95 -1.62 -24.61
C GLY A 84 1.66 -0.81 -24.57
N GLU A 85 0.64 -1.21 -25.30
CA GLU A 85 -0.65 -0.51 -25.34
C GLU A 85 -1.66 -0.98 -24.28
N LYS A 86 -1.35 -2.05 -23.55
CA LYS A 86 -2.25 -2.63 -22.55
C LYS A 86 -1.90 -2.16 -21.16
N GLU A 87 -2.91 -1.72 -20.38
CA GLU A 87 -2.75 -1.42 -18.97
C GLU A 87 -2.22 -2.65 -18.23
N PHE A 88 -1.15 -2.46 -17.44
CA PHE A 88 -0.51 -3.53 -16.72
C PHE A 88 -1.29 -3.89 -15.46
N ASN A 89 -1.61 -5.17 -15.34
CA ASN A 89 -2.25 -5.70 -14.14
C ASN A 89 -1.17 -6.18 -13.15
N PHE A 90 -1.01 -5.46 -12.03
CA PHE A 90 -0.05 -5.78 -10.97
C PHE A 90 -0.36 -7.10 -10.22
N GLU A 91 -1.52 -7.70 -10.44
CA GLU A 91 -1.83 -9.05 -9.96
C GLU A 91 -1.10 -10.15 -10.75
N ASN A 92 -0.50 -9.82 -11.89
CA ASN A 92 0.25 -10.76 -12.69
C ASN A 92 1.58 -11.14 -12.03
N LYS A 93 1.90 -12.45 -12.09
CA LYS A 93 3.19 -12.98 -11.64
C LYS A 93 4.32 -12.54 -12.56
N ILE A 94 5.40 -12.05 -11.99
CA ILE A 94 6.58 -11.60 -12.74
C ILE A 94 7.46 -12.81 -13.08
N THR A 95 7.68 -13.03 -14.36
CA THR A 95 8.48 -14.15 -14.88
C THR A 95 9.63 -13.70 -15.77
N LYS A 96 9.73 -12.41 -16.06
CA LYS A 96 10.77 -11.78 -16.88
C LYS A 96 10.94 -10.31 -16.49
N LYS A 97 12.05 -9.69 -16.90
CA LYS A 97 12.26 -8.24 -16.82
C LYS A 97 11.17 -7.51 -17.62
N LEU A 98 10.62 -6.44 -17.06
CA LEU A 98 9.60 -5.59 -17.69
C LEU A 98 10.00 -4.12 -17.60
N THR A 99 9.60 -3.35 -18.62
CA THR A 99 9.54 -1.89 -18.55
C THR A 99 8.08 -1.50 -18.67
N LEU A 100 7.55 -0.85 -17.66
CA LEU A 100 6.20 -0.29 -17.64
C LEU A 100 6.28 1.19 -17.97
N THR A 101 5.42 1.63 -18.88
CA THR A 101 5.41 3.02 -19.36
C THR A 101 4.20 3.75 -18.81
N ALA A 102 4.42 4.95 -18.31
CA ALA A 102 3.34 5.83 -17.84
C ALA A 102 2.48 6.29 -19.01
N LYS A 103 1.16 6.27 -18.85
CA LYS A 103 0.22 6.91 -19.76
C LYS A 103 -0.34 8.16 -19.13
N TRP A 104 -0.37 9.23 -19.92
CA TRP A 104 -0.77 10.56 -19.49
C TRP A 104 -1.97 11.06 -20.29
N LYS A 105 -2.84 11.81 -19.63
CA LYS A 105 -3.91 12.59 -20.23
C LYS A 105 -3.58 14.07 -20.01
N LYS A 106 -3.55 14.88 -21.06
CA LYS A 106 -3.36 16.33 -20.91
C LYS A 106 -4.56 16.92 -20.16
N ILE A 107 -4.29 17.72 -19.12
CA ILE A 107 -5.31 18.49 -18.43
C ILE A 107 -5.61 19.69 -19.35
N GLU A 108 -6.84 19.79 -19.85
CA GLU A 108 -7.30 21.00 -20.52
C GLU A 108 -7.40 22.10 -19.48
N GLU A 109 -6.73 23.23 -19.70
CA GLU A 109 -6.84 24.40 -18.83
C GLU A 109 -8.29 24.85 -18.79
N VAL A 110 -8.96 24.58 -17.67
CA VAL A 110 -10.26 25.19 -17.38
C VAL A 110 -9.98 26.66 -17.13
N LYS A 111 -10.51 27.55 -18.00
CA LYS A 111 -10.47 28.98 -17.78
C LYS A 111 -11.06 29.32 -16.41
N PRO A 112 -10.53 30.33 -15.68
CA PRO A 112 -10.87 30.59 -14.28
C PRO A 112 -12.27 31.20 -14.04
N ASP A 113 -13.29 30.88 -14.80
CA ASP A 113 -14.62 31.48 -14.73
C ASP A 113 -15.79 30.45 -14.72
N GLU A 114 -15.59 29.25 -14.22
CA GLU A 114 -16.75 28.44 -13.81
C GLU A 114 -16.59 28.05 -12.33
N GLU A 115 -17.34 28.80 -11.49
CA GLU A 115 -17.63 28.43 -10.11
C GLU A 115 -18.06 26.97 -10.07
N ILE A 116 -17.32 26.15 -9.32
CA ILE A 116 -17.78 24.81 -8.91
C ILE A 116 -19.02 25.06 -8.06
N LYS A 117 -20.19 25.00 -8.68
CA LYS A 117 -21.45 24.92 -7.94
C LYS A 117 -21.45 23.57 -7.22
N ASN A 118 -21.13 23.63 -5.96
CA ASN A 118 -21.40 22.54 -5.02
C ASN A 118 -22.91 22.28 -5.01
N ASN A 119 -23.36 21.28 -5.75
CA ASN A 119 -24.68 20.71 -5.57
C ASN A 119 -24.65 19.82 -4.33
N ASP A 120 -24.55 20.45 -3.15
CA ASP A 120 -24.85 19.82 -1.88
C ASP A 120 -26.34 20.00 -1.59
N GLU A 121 -27.17 19.14 -2.15
CA GLU A 121 -28.47 18.86 -1.57
C GLU A 121 -28.52 17.39 -1.11
N ASN A 122 -28.53 17.25 0.21
CA ASN A 122 -29.15 16.16 0.95
C ASN A 122 -28.36 14.84 1.09
N ASN A 123 -27.34 14.86 1.96
CA ASN A 123 -27.10 13.69 2.82
C ASN A 123 -26.53 14.18 4.16
N GLY A 124 -27.20 13.88 5.28
CA GLY A 124 -26.90 14.38 6.62
C GLY A 124 -25.54 13.89 7.18
N THR A 125 -24.47 14.17 6.46
CA THR A 125 -23.09 13.94 6.90
C THR A 125 -22.67 15.09 7.83
N LYS A 126 -22.20 14.76 9.03
CA LYS A 126 -21.52 15.72 9.91
C LYS A 126 -20.45 16.42 9.11
N LYS A 127 -20.52 17.74 9.02
CA LYS A 127 -19.51 18.58 8.37
C LYS A 127 -18.14 18.22 8.95
N ASP A 128 -17.17 17.91 8.08
CA ASP A 128 -15.79 17.64 8.50
C ASP A 128 -15.27 18.83 9.31
N PRO A 129 -14.83 18.64 10.57
CA PRO A 129 -14.33 19.72 11.41
C PRO A 129 -13.02 20.33 10.87
N TYR A 130 -12.30 19.63 9.99
CA TYR A 130 -11.00 20.04 9.47
C TYR A 130 -11.12 20.51 8.01
N GLN A 131 -11.62 21.73 7.81
CA GLN A 131 -11.64 22.36 6.50
C GLN A 131 -10.21 22.66 6.05
N TYR A 132 -9.77 22.06 4.93
CA TYR A 132 -8.39 22.12 4.43
C TYR A 132 -8.24 22.94 3.12
N ASP A 133 -9.32 23.57 2.64
CA ASP A 133 -9.32 24.29 1.37
C ASP A 133 -8.36 25.49 1.35
N HIS A 134 -8.12 26.09 2.52
CA HIS A 134 -7.18 27.20 2.71
C HIS A 134 -5.71 26.75 2.79
N ILE A 135 -5.43 25.44 2.89
CA ILE A 135 -4.09 24.88 3.03
C ILE A 135 -3.57 24.42 1.67
N THR A 136 -2.46 24.99 1.23
CA THR A 136 -1.75 24.51 0.03
C THR A 136 -0.89 23.28 0.35
N ASN A 137 -0.38 22.60 -0.68
CA ASN A 137 0.56 21.49 -0.48
C ASN A 137 1.89 21.98 0.15
N ALA A 138 2.31 23.20 -0.18
CA ALA A 138 3.49 23.82 0.44
C ALA A 138 3.26 24.10 1.92
N ASP A 139 2.03 24.56 2.29
CA ASP A 139 1.66 24.79 3.69
C ASP A 139 1.62 23.46 4.46
N ALA A 140 1.04 22.41 3.90
CA ALA A 140 1.02 21.11 4.55
C ALA A 140 2.43 20.63 4.92
N LYS A 141 3.37 20.73 3.99
CA LYS A 141 4.78 20.39 4.19
C LYS A 141 5.43 21.24 5.29
N ARG A 142 5.22 22.56 5.24
CA ARG A 142 5.73 23.53 6.23
C ARG A 142 5.16 23.24 7.62
N ILE A 143 3.83 23.10 7.74
CA ILE A 143 3.12 22.86 9.00
C ILE A 143 3.62 21.57 9.68
N PHE A 144 3.78 20.48 8.91
CA PHE A 144 4.32 19.22 9.45
C PHE A 144 5.72 19.40 10.03
N SER A 145 6.59 20.17 9.36
CA SER A 145 7.94 20.46 9.87
C SER A 145 7.90 21.36 11.11
N GLU A 146 7.15 22.45 11.09
CA GLU A 146 7.02 23.41 12.20
C GLU A 146 6.39 22.78 13.46
N LYS A 147 5.37 21.93 13.28
CA LYS A 147 4.69 21.22 14.37
C LYS A 147 5.42 19.95 14.79
N HIS A 148 6.56 19.64 14.15
CA HIS A 148 7.34 18.43 14.41
C HIS A 148 6.47 17.17 14.37
N ALA A 149 5.70 17.03 13.29
CA ALA A 149 4.73 15.97 13.09
C ALA A 149 5.26 14.85 12.20
N MET A 150 4.82 13.61 12.45
CA MET A 150 5.20 12.44 11.69
C MET A 150 3.99 11.56 11.39
N VAL A 151 4.00 10.89 10.25
CA VAL A 151 3.06 9.81 9.88
C VAL A 151 3.79 8.48 9.91
N VAL A 152 3.24 7.48 10.60
CA VAL A 152 3.65 6.08 10.44
C VAL A 152 2.56 5.30 9.72
N SER A 153 2.94 4.52 8.71
CA SER A 153 1.98 3.96 7.79
C SER A 153 2.44 2.65 7.15
N ASP A 154 1.50 1.97 6.53
CA ASP A 154 1.76 0.92 5.54
C ASP A 154 2.15 1.54 4.18
N SER A 155 1.90 0.83 3.06
CA SER A 155 2.18 1.32 1.71
C SER A 155 1.43 2.62 1.35
N MET A 156 0.36 2.97 2.08
CA MET A 156 -0.38 4.23 1.84
C MET A 156 0.48 5.46 2.15
N GLY A 157 1.41 5.37 3.13
CA GLY A 157 2.33 6.47 3.44
C GLY A 157 3.33 6.80 2.32
N GLU A 158 3.60 5.84 1.41
CA GLU A 158 4.53 6.05 0.28
C GLU A 158 4.16 7.30 -0.53
N GLY A 159 2.87 7.49 -0.82
CA GLY A 159 2.41 8.62 -1.62
C GLY A 159 2.66 9.99 -0.97
N LEU A 160 2.65 10.09 0.35
CA LEU A 160 2.92 11.35 1.05
C LEU A 160 4.35 11.86 0.79
N SER A 161 5.34 10.98 0.77
CA SER A 161 6.74 11.34 0.47
C SER A 161 7.01 11.34 -1.04
N ALA A 162 6.54 10.33 -1.78
CA ALA A 162 6.81 10.19 -3.21
C ALA A 162 6.24 11.33 -4.07
N TYR A 163 5.06 11.86 -3.70
CA TYR A 163 4.48 13.06 -4.36
C TYR A 163 4.97 14.39 -3.75
N GLY A 164 5.90 14.34 -2.82
CA GLY A 164 6.43 15.54 -2.17
C GLY A 164 5.39 16.31 -1.35
N VAL A 165 4.33 15.64 -0.90
CA VAL A 165 3.30 16.23 -0.02
C VAL A 165 3.89 16.55 1.35
N LEU A 166 4.68 15.62 1.89
CA LEU A 166 5.46 15.80 3.13
C LEU A 166 6.94 15.54 2.85
N ASN A 167 7.82 16.01 3.74
CA ASN A 167 9.23 15.65 3.68
C ASN A 167 9.43 14.18 4.06
N GLU A 168 10.48 13.55 3.55
CA GLU A 168 10.79 12.14 3.83
C GLU A 168 10.94 11.86 5.33
N GLU A 169 11.51 12.80 6.09
CA GLU A 169 11.67 12.70 7.54
C GLU A 169 10.35 12.71 8.32
N ASN A 170 9.29 13.26 7.75
CA ASN A 170 7.97 13.32 8.36
C ASN A 170 7.11 12.07 8.10
N VAL A 171 7.63 11.08 7.35
CA VAL A 171 6.87 9.88 6.98
C VAL A 171 7.72 8.62 7.16
N VAL A 172 7.25 7.71 7.99
CA VAL A 172 7.80 6.35 8.07
C VAL A 172 6.77 5.38 7.51
N TRP A 173 7.12 4.70 6.44
CA TRP A 173 6.22 3.77 5.77
C TRP A 173 6.95 2.51 5.29
N HIS A 174 6.23 1.40 5.24
CA HIS A 174 6.72 0.16 4.61
C HIS A 174 5.57 -0.61 3.95
N ARG A 175 5.82 -1.12 2.76
CA ARG A 175 4.87 -1.99 2.07
C ARG A 175 4.63 -3.27 2.88
N GLY A 176 3.37 -3.66 3.02
CA GLY A 176 2.99 -4.83 3.82
C GLY A 176 3.02 -4.62 5.34
N ARG A 177 3.35 -3.41 5.82
CA ARG A 177 3.30 -3.09 7.25
C ARG A 177 1.86 -3.19 7.76
N ARG A 178 1.71 -3.64 9.00
CA ARG A 178 0.47 -3.68 9.76
C ARG A 178 0.71 -3.06 11.14
N VAL A 179 -0.37 -2.74 11.81
CA VAL A 179 -0.26 -2.15 13.16
C VAL A 179 0.45 -3.08 14.14
N ASP A 180 0.22 -4.41 14.09
CA ASP A 180 0.84 -5.37 15.02
C ASP A 180 2.37 -5.46 14.91
N ASN A 181 2.94 -5.03 13.79
CA ASN A 181 4.39 -4.99 13.59
C ASN A 181 4.97 -3.59 13.39
N MET A 182 4.25 -2.54 13.82
CA MET A 182 4.72 -1.15 13.85
C MET A 182 5.99 -0.98 14.70
N ASN A 183 6.19 -1.82 15.71
CA ASN A 183 7.39 -1.80 16.54
C ASN A 183 8.71 -1.85 15.75
N LEU A 184 8.68 -2.39 14.52
CA LEU A 184 9.83 -2.41 13.62
C LEU A 184 10.21 -1.01 13.08
N ASP A 185 9.34 -0.02 13.24
CA ASP A 185 9.54 1.37 12.82
C ASP A 185 9.90 2.29 14.00
N MET A 186 9.80 1.80 15.24
CA MET A 186 9.94 2.62 16.45
C MET A 186 11.32 3.28 16.59
N ASP A 187 12.38 2.69 16.06
CA ASP A 187 13.71 3.32 16.13
C ASP A 187 13.74 4.63 15.34
N LYS A 188 13.08 4.68 14.16
CA LYS A 188 12.96 5.91 13.37
C LYS A 188 12.04 6.92 14.05
N VAL A 189 10.92 6.46 14.61
CA VAL A 189 9.96 7.31 15.33
C VAL A 189 10.63 7.93 16.56
N LYS A 190 11.39 7.16 17.34
CA LYS A 190 12.15 7.66 18.50
C LYS A 190 13.25 8.63 18.10
N ALA A 191 13.97 8.34 17.02
CA ALA A 191 15.03 9.23 16.53
C ALA A 191 14.48 10.59 16.08
N PHE A 192 13.29 10.61 15.48
CA PHE A 192 12.60 11.86 15.13
C PHE A 192 11.96 12.53 16.35
N ASN A 193 11.47 11.78 17.33
CA ASN A 193 10.81 12.25 18.57
C ASN A 193 9.64 13.22 18.31
N PRO A 194 8.60 12.80 17.57
CA PRO A 194 7.54 13.69 17.09
C PRO A 194 6.72 14.30 18.23
N THR A 195 6.30 15.57 18.07
CA THR A 195 5.25 16.17 18.90
C THR A 195 3.88 15.58 18.55
N TYR A 196 3.62 15.32 17.26
CA TYR A 196 2.39 14.71 16.75
C TYR A 196 2.72 13.47 15.92
N LEU A 197 2.10 12.34 16.27
CA LEU A 197 2.29 11.09 15.55
C LEU A 197 0.95 10.59 14.99
N PHE A 198 0.79 10.61 13.68
CA PHE A 198 -0.36 10.04 12.98
C PHE A 198 -0.11 8.57 12.69
N MET A 199 -0.99 7.70 13.19
CA MET A 199 -0.99 6.26 12.89
C MET A 199 -1.96 5.98 11.74
N SER A 200 -1.48 5.37 10.66
CA SER A 200 -2.27 5.13 9.44
C SER A 200 -2.01 3.75 8.86
N TYR A 201 -2.81 2.78 9.27
CA TYR A 201 -2.76 1.39 8.81
C TYR A 201 -4.10 1.00 8.18
N SER A 202 -4.08 0.30 7.04
CA SER A 202 -5.26 0.15 6.20
C SER A 202 -5.40 -1.27 5.61
N ALA A 203 -5.24 -1.42 4.29
CA ALA A 203 -5.57 -2.62 3.54
C ALA A 203 -4.87 -3.90 4.04
N ASN A 204 -3.63 -3.79 4.52
CA ASN A 204 -2.88 -4.93 5.04
C ASN A 204 -3.49 -5.48 6.33
N ASP A 205 -3.98 -4.59 7.20
CA ASP A 205 -4.64 -4.98 8.44
C ASP A 205 -6.01 -5.61 8.16
N LEU A 206 -6.81 -5.05 7.25
CA LEU A 206 -8.08 -5.65 6.84
C LEU A 206 -7.90 -7.11 6.38
N LYS A 207 -6.92 -7.35 5.51
CA LYS A 207 -6.62 -8.70 5.00
C LYS A 207 -6.12 -9.65 6.08
N TRP A 208 -5.25 -9.19 6.96
CA TRP A 208 -4.64 -10.00 7.99
C TRP A 208 -5.64 -10.43 9.07
N TRP A 209 -6.39 -9.45 9.57
CA TRP A 209 -7.32 -9.68 10.66
C TRP A 209 -8.63 -10.30 10.18
N ASN A 210 -9.07 -10.02 8.95
CA ASN A 210 -10.22 -10.64 8.29
C ASN A 210 -11.44 -10.78 9.24
N GLY A 211 -11.93 -9.66 9.76
CA GLY A 211 -13.06 -9.58 10.69
C GLY A 211 -12.74 -9.90 12.15
N LYS A 212 -11.48 -10.17 12.51
CA LYS A 212 -11.05 -10.32 13.92
C LYS A 212 -10.82 -8.95 14.54
N THR A 213 -11.88 -8.16 14.66
CA THR A 213 -11.85 -6.75 15.08
C THR A 213 -11.23 -6.58 16.47
N ASP A 214 -11.53 -7.48 17.41
CA ASP A 214 -10.94 -7.43 18.77
C ASP A 214 -9.41 -7.54 18.74
N LYS A 215 -8.85 -8.42 17.89
CA LYS A 215 -7.40 -8.59 17.75
C LYS A 215 -6.72 -7.41 17.07
N PHE A 216 -7.39 -6.80 16.11
CA PHE A 216 -6.95 -5.57 15.48
C PHE A 216 -6.88 -4.43 16.51
N ILE A 217 -7.92 -4.25 17.31
CA ILE A 217 -7.98 -3.21 18.36
C ILE A 217 -6.98 -3.49 19.48
N GLU A 218 -6.80 -4.74 19.90
CA GLU A 218 -5.76 -5.13 20.86
C GLU A 218 -4.36 -4.72 20.34
N SER A 219 -4.09 -4.93 19.06
CA SER A 219 -2.82 -4.53 18.45
C SER A 219 -2.62 -3.02 18.42
N TYR A 220 -3.65 -2.24 18.07
CA TYR A 220 -3.60 -0.78 18.16
C TYR A 220 -3.32 -0.30 19.59
N ARG A 221 -4.05 -0.84 20.56
CA ARG A 221 -3.85 -0.51 21.99
C ARG A 221 -2.41 -0.76 22.43
N ASN A 222 -1.87 -1.94 22.13
CA ASN A 222 -0.51 -2.31 22.49
C ASN A 222 0.53 -1.35 21.89
N GLN A 223 0.35 -0.93 20.63
CA GLN A 223 1.26 0.04 20.02
C GLN A 223 1.12 1.43 20.62
N ILE A 224 -0.10 1.89 20.91
CA ILE A 224 -0.34 3.18 21.57
C ILE A 224 0.29 3.20 22.97
N GLU A 225 0.13 2.14 23.76
CA GLU A 225 0.74 2.00 25.07
C GLU A 225 2.28 2.00 24.99
N ASN A 226 2.84 1.31 24.00
CA ASN A 226 4.27 1.32 23.74
C ASN A 226 4.78 2.73 23.38
N ILE A 227 4.08 3.43 22.49
CA ILE A 227 4.43 4.82 22.12
C ILE A 227 4.37 5.72 23.36
N ARG A 228 3.33 5.64 24.15
CA ARG A 228 3.18 6.46 25.37
C ARG A 228 4.30 6.21 26.39
N LYS A 229 4.79 4.97 26.45
CA LYS A 229 5.92 4.60 27.33
C LYS A 229 7.25 5.17 26.82
N GLU A 230 7.51 5.02 25.52
CA GLU A 230 8.78 5.41 24.90
C GLU A 230 8.84 6.92 24.59
N LEU A 231 7.69 7.55 24.29
CA LEU A 231 7.54 8.94 23.86
C LEU A 231 6.36 9.60 24.59
N PRO A 232 6.48 9.84 25.90
CA PRO A 232 5.35 10.28 26.75
C PRO A 232 4.77 11.65 26.39
N SER A 233 5.52 12.50 25.69
CA SER A 233 5.09 13.83 25.25
C SER A 233 4.45 13.85 23.87
N THR A 234 4.46 12.72 23.15
CA THR A 234 3.92 12.63 21.79
C THR A 234 2.39 12.56 21.82
N LYS A 235 1.74 13.47 21.13
CA LYS A 235 0.31 13.38 20.82
C LYS A 235 0.07 12.36 19.71
N ILE A 236 -0.72 11.33 20.01
CA ILE A 236 -1.05 10.26 19.04
C ILE A 236 -2.38 10.60 18.39
N ILE A 237 -2.47 10.43 17.08
CA ILE A 237 -3.67 10.62 16.27
C ILE A 237 -3.88 9.36 15.42
N ILE A 238 -5.08 8.83 15.37
CA ILE A 238 -5.45 7.70 14.50
C ILE A 238 -6.11 8.23 13.24
N ASN A 239 -5.57 7.88 12.07
CA ASN A 239 -6.25 8.02 10.79
C ASN A 239 -7.19 6.83 10.56
N SER A 240 -8.34 7.08 9.94
CA SER A 240 -9.27 6.01 9.56
C SER A 240 -8.64 5.00 8.60
N VAL A 241 -9.09 3.75 8.69
CA VAL A 241 -8.82 2.73 7.67
C VAL A 241 -9.51 3.15 6.38
N LEU A 242 -8.75 3.24 5.29
CA LEU A 242 -9.26 3.70 4.01
C LEU A 242 -10.13 2.63 3.34
N PRO A 243 -11.18 3.02 2.61
CA PRO A 243 -11.95 2.11 1.78
C PRO A 243 -11.14 1.64 0.57
N VAL A 244 -11.63 0.60 -0.08
CA VAL A 244 -11.11 0.09 -1.35
C VAL A 244 -12.21 0.04 -2.40
N ALA A 245 -11.85 -0.08 -3.68
CA ALA A 245 -12.82 -0.23 -4.76
C ALA A 245 -13.58 -1.57 -4.66
N GLU A 246 -14.82 -1.60 -5.16
CA GLU A 246 -15.66 -2.80 -5.17
C GLU A 246 -14.97 -4.02 -5.78
N LYS A 247 -14.23 -3.85 -6.88
CA LYS A 247 -13.44 -4.92 -7.51
C LYS A 247 -12.38 -5.54 -6.58
N ALA A 248 -11.88 -4.81 -5.58
CA ALA A 248 -10.98 -5.37 -4.59
C ALA A 248 -11.75 -6.16 -3.53
N ILE A 249 -12.95 -5.70 -3.14
CA ILE A 249 -13.88 -6.42 -2.24
C ILE A 249 -14.35 -7.73 -2.88
N GLU A 250 -14.60 -7.73 -4.19
CA GLU A 250 -14.97 -8.95 -4.91
C GLU A 250 -13.86 -10.01 -4.86
N LYS A 251 -12.60 -9.58 -4.92
CA LYS A 251 -11.42 -10.45 -4.87
C LYS A 251 -11.09 -10.94 -3.46
N ASP A 252 -11.33 -10.11 -2.45
CA ASP A 252 -11.00 -10.42 -1.06
C ASP A 252 -12.05 -9.79 -0.12
N LYS A 253 -12.89 -10.65 0.45
CA LYS A 253 -13.99 -10.23 1.33
C LYS A 253 -13.51 -9.62 2.65
N ALA A 254 -12.24 -9.76 3.01
CA ALA A 254 -11.68 -9.09 4.18
C ALA A 254 -11.85 -7.56 4.14
N PHE A 255 -11.94 -6.97 2.95
CA PHE A 255 -12.17 -5.53 2.79
C PHE A 255 -13.57 -5.05 3.19
N THR A 256 -14.55 -5.94 3.34
CA THR A 256 -15.89 -5.57 3.82
C THR A 256 -15.90 -5.10 5.26
N TYR A 257 -14.86 -5.45 6.05
CA TYR A 257 -14.76 -5.09 7.47
C TYR A 257 -14.26 -3.66 7.73
N GLN A 258 -14.00 -2.86 6.68
CA GLN A 258 -13.45 -1.50 6.80
C GLN A 258 -14.27 -0.60 7.75
N LYS A 259 -15.60 -0.58 7.59
CA LYS A 259 -16.47 0.23 8.45
C LYS A 259 -16.47 -0.25 9.90
N GLU A 260 -16.52 -1.56 10.10
CA GLU A 260 -16.48 -2.16 11.45
C GLU A 260 -15.17 -1.82 12.16
N PHE A 261 -14.03 -1.89 11.46
CA PHE A 261 -12.72 -1.53 12.01
C PHE A 261 -12.67 -0.04 12.38
N ASN A 262 -13.21 0.85 11.54
CA ASN A 262 -13.27 2.27 11.83
C ASN A 262 -14.13 2.60 13.05
N GLU A 263 -15.30 1.97 13.19
CA GLU A 263 -16.14 2.16 14.39
C GLU A 263 -15.44 1.66 15.67
N ALA A 264 -14.69 0.57 15.58
CA ALA A 264 -13.91 0.07 16.70
C ALA A 264 -12.72 0.99 17.04
N LEU A 265 -12.03 1.55 16.02
CA LEU A 265 -10.98 2.56 16.24
C LEU A 265 -11.50 3.85 16.85
N LYS A 266 -12.68 4.34 16.45
CA LYS A 266 -13.33 5.50 17.06
C LYS A 266 -13.63 5.26 18.57
N LYS A 267 -14.08 4.05 18.91
CA LYS A 267 -14.30 3.67 20.31
C LYS A 267 -12.99 3.64 21.09
N LEU A 268 -11.95 3.02 20.55
CA LEU A 268 -10.61 2.97 21.14
C LEU A 268 -10.04 4.39 21.35
N ALA A 269 -10.13 5.24 20.35
CA ALA A 269 -9.65 6.62 20.41
C ALA A 269 -10.33 7.40 21.55
N LYS A 270 -11.68 7.28 21.65
CA LYS A 270 -12.46 7.89 22.73
C LYS A 270 -12.04 7.34 24.10
N GLU A 271 -11.89 6.03 24.24
CA GLU A 271 -11.48 5.37 25.48
C GLU A 271 -10.10 5.84 25.94
N LEU A 272 -9.15 5.95 25.02
CA LEU A 272 -7.78 6.35 25.32
C LEU A 272 -7.56 7.87 25.33
N ASN A 273 -8.60 8.67 25.09
CA ASN A 273 -8.56 10.13 24.97
C ASN A 273 -7.49 10.57 23.94
N ILE A 274 -7.58 10.04 22.74
CA ILE A 274 -6.76 10.39 21.57
C ILE A 274 -7.67 10.75 20.40
N ASP A 275 -7.15 11.53 19.45
CA ASP A 275 -7.93 11.99 18.33
C ASP A 275 -8.02 10.95 17.22
N PHE A 276 -9.17 10.92 16.53
CA PHE A 276 -9.43 10.10 15.35
C PHE A 276 -9.82 11.00 14.18
N ILE A 277 -9.15 10.85 13.04
CA ILE A 277 -9.41 11.62 11.83
C ILE A 277 -10.02 10.69 10.76
N GLU A 278 -11.22 11.06 10.29
CA GLU A 278 -11.93 10.36 9.22
C GLU A 278 -11.44 10.87 7.86
N ASN A 279 -11.01 9.96 6.99
CA ASN A 279 -10.44 10.30 5.68
C ASN A 279 -11.21 9.68 4.49
N GLU A 280 -12.33 9.00 4.73
CA GLU A 280 -13.07 8.30 3.66
C GLU A 280 -13.59 9.28 2.59
N SER A 281 -14.08 10.46 3.01
CA SER A 281 -14.60 11.48 2.10
C SER A 281 -13.54 11.97 1.11
N LEU A 282 -12.27 12.01 1.50
CA LEU A 282 -11.17 12.44 0.65
C LEU A 282 -10.94 11.50 -0.54
N ILE A 283 -11.22 10.20 -0.36
CA ILE A 283 -11.11 9.21 -1.43
C ILE A 283 -12.08 9.52 -2.56
N TYR A 284 -13.32 9.88 -2.21
CA TYR A 284 -14.38 10.11 -3.18
C TYR A 284 -14.45 11.54 -3.73
N ALA A 285 -13.46 12.37 -3.41
CA ALA A 285 -13.32 13.70 -4.01
C ALA A 285 -13.00 13.68 -5.52
N ASN A 286 -12.79 12.50 -6.10
CA ASN A 286 -12.53 12.30 -7.53
C ASN A 286 -13.36 11.12 -8.07
N GLU A 287 -13.84 11.24 -9.32
CA GLU A 287 -14.62 10.20 -9.98
C GLU A 287 -13.88 8.86 -10.15
N LYS A 288 -12.55 8.89 -10.22
CA LYS A 288 -11.68 7.71 -10.35
C LYS A 288 -10.72 7.62 -9.16
N PRO A 289 -11.24 7.29 -7.97
CA PRO A 289 -10.47 7.41 -6.74
C PRO A 289 -9.31 6.41 -6.59
N PHE A 290 -9.38 5.25 -7.25
CA PHE A 290 -8.43 4.17 -7.06
C PHE A 290 -7.57 3.90 -8.29
N SER A 291 -6.36 3.42 -8.05
CA SER A 291 -5.45 2.85 -9.03
C SER A 291 -6.02 1.55 -9.63
N SER A 292 -5.34 0.98 -10.63
CA SER A 292 -5.82 -0.23 -11.33
C SER A 292 -5.97 -1.46 -10.42
N ASP A 293 -5.28 -1.52 -9.27
CA ASP A 293 -5.43 -2.59 -8.29
C ASP A 293 -6.72 -2.49 -7.46
N GLY A 294 -7.33 -1.31 -7.41
CA GLY A 294 -8.53 -1.02 -6.63
C GLY A 294 -8.31 -0.88 -5.13
N ILE A 295 -7.07 -0.86 -4.67
CA ILE A 295 -6.67 -0.76 -3.26
C ILE A 295 -6.03 0.59 -2.98
N HIS A 296 -5.01 0.96 -3.76
CA HIS A 296 -4.29 2.20 -3.57
C HIS A 296 -5.06 3.38 -4.17
N PRO A 297 -5.23 4.49 -3.41
CA PRO A 297 -5.75 5.72 -3.95
C PRO A 297 -4.84 6.30 -5.04
N ARG A 298 -5.40 7.12 -5.94
CA ARG A 298 -4.61 7.91 -6.89
C ARG A 298 -3.95 9.11 -6.22
N SER A 299 -3.02 9.75 -6.92
CA SER A 299 -2.17 10.84 -6.41
C SER A 299 -2.94 11.99 -5.75
N PHE A 300 -4.11 12.38 -6.28
CA PHE A 300 -4.93 13.47 -5.73
C PHE A 300 -5.27 13.27 -4.24
N PHE A 301 -5.51 12.03 -3.80
CA PHE A 301 -5.84 11.72 -2.42
C PHE A 301 -4.72 12.14 -1.46
N PHE A 302 -3.46 11.90 -1.81
CA PHE A 302 -2.34 12.20 -0.93
C PHE A 302 -2.18 13.69 -0.68
N TYR A 303 -2.47 14.53 -1.67
CA TYR A 303 -2.50 15.99 -1.51
C TYR A 303 -3.62 16.41 -0.56
N LEU A 304 -4.83 15.87 -0.72
CA LEU A 304 -5.94 16.15 0.18
C LEU A 304 -5.67 15.63 1.58
N TRP A 305 -5.12 14.43 1.69
CA TRP A 305 -4.81 13.80 2.99
C TRP A 305 -3.74 14.57 3.77
N GLY A 306 -2.65 15.00 3.11
CA GLY A 306 -1.63 15.84 3.73
C GLY A 306 -2.19 17.18 4.23
N ARG A 307 -3.01 17.84 3.40
CA ARG A 307 -3.68 19.10 3.75
C ARG A 307 -4.69 18.93 4.90
N HIS A 308 -5.44 17.84 4.91
CA HIS A 308 -6.39 17.51 5.97
C HIS A 308 -5.69 17.30 7.33
N MET A 309 -4.61 16.51 7.36
CA MET A 309 -3.80 16.35 8.56
C MET A 309 -3.13 17.66 8.99
N ALA A 310 -2.68 18.49 8.05
CA ALA A 310 -2.11 19.80 8.36
C ALA A 310 -3.16 20.74 8.96
N SER A 311 -4.41 20.73 8.47
CA SER A 311 -5.51 21.49 9.08
C SER A 311 -5.81 21.07 10.53
N TYR A 312 -5.69 19.77 10.83
CA TYR A 312 -5.74 19.31 12.22
C TYR A 312 -4.62 19.93 13.05
N LEU A 313 -3.38 19.94 12.52
CA LEU A 313 -2.22 20.49 13.23
C LEU A 313 -2.31 22.00 13.48
N GLU A 314 -2.94 22.77 12.56
CA GLU A 314 -3.16 24.21 12.76
C GLU A 314 -4.12 24.52 13.92
N LYS A 315 -5.11 23.66 14.15
CA LYS A 315 -6.14 23.84 15.18
C LYS A 315 -5.70 23.35 16.56
N ASN A 316 -4.57 22.61 16.63
CA ASN A 316 -4.06 21.97 17.84
C ASN A 316 -2.59 22.29 18.12
#